data_5ea4fbc1a025438c51253e4a00711677
#
_entry.id   5ea4fbc1a025438c51253e4a00711677
#
_cell.length_a   1.000
_cell.length_b   1.000
_cell.length_c   1.000
_cell.angle_alpha   90.00
_cell.angle_beta   90.00
_cell.angle_gamma   90.00
#
_symmetry.space_group_name_H-M   'P 1'
#
loop_
_entity.id
_entity.type
_entity.pdbx_description
1 polymer ?
#
loop_
_entity_poly.entity_id
_entity_poly.type
_entity_poly.pdbx_seq_one_letter_code
_entity_poly.pdbx_strand_id
1 'polypeptide(L)'
;MIDSSNTKTMYDAVYQFRELIIQNHGSESVTAQDYIRIADDFQRYTEEANSESSPEVIIQEYYHMAVGVPAFEAPPSKSKERCGRAIRMILDILNGEEPKRRYINHKVDCPLPYQSVLKKYETFMRNDQKSDGTVRTRSGRMKVFFIFLVGHECTALKSITPDLFTGFISSLNDRYSSQGKASLLYTLRNFFSYGEFSEALSFDPLPFLMGIHSRKHERLPSFYTAEEVRRILNAVDRSTPWGKTAYLMMLLACVYGLRSSDIKALALDDIRWKSRTITITQYKTHRKVSLPLTDEILFALLDYIKNARPESERPNVFIRLRKPYIPYSMNDHFGDKILPFFKIAGVDTKGKHHGLHSLRHSLATNLFISGTPVNEIAMILGHTSAASTKTYVWSDIEHLRIAALEVPEK
;
A
#
# COMPACT_ATOMS: atom_id res chain seq x y z
N MET A 1 -9.03 -51.63 -4.85
CA MET A 1 -7.60 -51.37 -4.55
C MET A 1 -7.41 -49.88 -4.65
N ILE A 2 -7.22 -49.23 -3.51
CA ILE A 2 -6.99 -47.79 -3.42
C ILE A 2 -5.68 -47.48 -4.10
N ASP A 3 -5.68 -46.60 -5.11
CA ASP A 3 -4.47 -46.21 -5.81
C ASP A 3 -3.56 -45.41 -4.83
N SER A 4 -2.64 -46.13 -4.19
CA SER A 4 -1.71 -45.62 -3.20
C SER A 4 -0.72 -44.59 -3.77
N SER A 5 -0.68 -44.38 -5.09
CA SER A 5 0.20 -43.44 -5.74
C SER A 5 -0.26 -41.99 -5.57
N ASN A 6 -1.56 -41.69 -5.66
CA ASN A 6 -2.12 -40.34 -5.55
C ASN A 6 -2.05 -39.77 -4.12
N THR A 7 -2.28 -40.59 -3.11
CA THR A 7 -2.24 -40.18 -1.71
C THR A 7 -0.81 -39.85 -1.27
N LYS A 8 0.17 -40.62 -1.76
CA LYS A 8 1.59 -40.40 -1.47
C LYS A 8 2.09 -39.09 -2.07
N THR A 9 1.68 -38.77 -3.27
CA THR A 9 2.07 -37.51 -3.96
C THR A 9 1.49 -36.26 -3.27
N MET A 10 0.24 -36.32 -2.79
CA MET A 10 -0.37 -35.22 -2.03
C MET A 10 0.30 -35.02 -0.66
N TYR A 11 0.62 -36.12 0.03
CA TYR A 11 1.36 -36.06 1.27
C TYR A 11 2.74 -35.40 1.09
N ASP A 12 3.45 -35.78 0.05
CA ASP A 12 4.76 -35.20 -0.28
C ASP A 12 4.64 -33.70 -0.60
N ALA A 13 3.59 -33.29 -1.32
CA ALA A 13 3.36 -31.87 -1.62
C ALA A 13 3.07 -31.04 -0.35
N VAL A 14 2.27 -31.56 0.58
CA VAL A 14 2.00 -30.91 1.86
C VAL A 14 3.24 -30.85 2.72
N TYR A 15 4.04 -31.91 2.74
CA TYR A 15 5.31 -31.94 3.48
C TYR A 15 6.30 -30.88 2.93
N GLN A 16 6.50 -30.86 1.60
CA GLN A 16 7.35 -29.86 0.95
C GLN A 16 6.85 -28.42 1.18
N PHE A 17 5.55 -28.22 1.21
CA PHE A 17 4.96 -26.93 1.54
C PHE A 17 5.32 -26.50 2.97
N ARG A 18 5.22 -27.41 3.97
CA ARG A 18 5.60 -27.11 5.37
C ARG A 18 7.07 -26.72 5.47
N GLU A 19 7.96 -27.49 4.86
CA GLU A 19 9.39 -27.20 4.83
C GLU A 19 9.68 -25.82 4.21
N LEU A 20 9.06 -25.51 3.08
CA LEU A 20 9.17 -24.22 2.41
C LEU A 20 8.71 -23.06 3.32
N ILE A 21 7.62 -23.24 4.05
CA ILE A 21 7.09 -22.23 4.96
C ILE A 21 8.04 -22.03 6.15
N ILE A 22 8.56 -23.09 6.74
CA ILE A 22 9.53 -23.03 7.85
C ILE A 22 10.83 -22.34 7.40
N GLN A 23 11.36 -22.68 6.24
CA GLN A 23 12.54 -22.03 5.66
C GLN A 23 12.35 -20.52 5.43
N ASN A 24 11.14 -20.13 4.96
CA ASN A 24 10.86 -18.74 4.62
C ASN A 24 10.48 -17.86 5.81
N HIS A 25 9.91 -18.42 6.87
CA HIS A 25 9.31 -17.64 7.95
C HIS A 25 9.88 -17.97 9.34
N GLY A 26 10.60 -19.09 9.49
CA GLY A 26 10.98 -19.67 10.79
C GLY A 26 9.80 -20.41 11.45
N SER A 27 10.08 -21.51 12.13
CA SER A 27 9.06 -22.40 12.73
C SER A 27 8.17 -21.71 13.78
N GLU A 28 8.70 -20.74 14.51
CA GLU A 28 8.02 -20.07 15.63
C GLU A 28 7.20 -18.83 15.18
N SER A 29 7.27 -18.43 13.91
CA SER A 29 6.53 -17.26 13.48
C SER A 29 5.02 -17.55 13.40
N VAL A 30 4.19 -16.60 13.85
CA VAL A 30 2.73 -16.70 13.76
C VAL A 30 2.27 -16.98 12.33
N THR A 31 2.98 -16.44 11.34
CA THR A 31 2.67 -16.68 9.92
C THR A 31 2.96 -18.12 9.52
N ALA A 32 4.07 -18.72 9.99
CA ALA A 32 4.37 -20.12 9.70
C ALA A 32 3.35 -21.04 10.38
N GLN A 33 3.05 -20.79 11.64
CA GLN A 33 2.06 -21.59 12.40
C GLN A 33 0.67 -21.56 11.73
N ASP A 34 0.23 -20.40 11.24
CA ASP A 34 -1.04 -20.31 10.50
C ASP A 34 -1.02 -21.12 9.19
N TYR A 35 0.08 -21.10 8.45
CA TYR A 35 0.21 -21.88 7.22
C TYR A 35 0.31 -23.38 7.50
N ILE A 36 1.03 -23.76 8.55
CA ILE A 36 1.15 -25.15 8.99
C ILE A 36 -0.22 -25.68 9.40
N ARG A 37 -1.01 -24.92 10.19
CA ARG A 37 -2.37 -25.31 10.57
C ARG A 37 -3.26 -25.52 9.33
N ILE A 38 -3.18 -24.67 8.33
CA ILE A 38 -3.93 -24.83 7.06
C ILE A 38 -3.49 -26.10 6.34
N ALA A 39 -2.20 -26.40 6.34
CA ALA A 39 -1.68 -27.63 5.75
C ALA A 39 -2.14 -28.88 6.51
N ASP A 40 -2.21 -28.82 7.84
CA ASP A 40 -2.70 -29.91 8.69
C ASP A 40 -4.21 -30.15 8.49
N ASP A 41 -5.00 -29.06 8.38
CA ASP A 41 -6.42 -29.15 8.09
C ASP A 41 -6.68 -29.71 6.70
N PHE A 42 -5.87 -29.32 5.70
CA PHE A 42 -5.95 -29.87 4.36
C PHE A 42 -5.56 -31.35 4.32
N GLN A 43 -4.50 -31.73 5.02
CA GLN A 43 -4.08 -33.13 5.08
C GLN A 43 -5.17 -34.02 5.68
N ARG A 44 -5.79 -33.63 6.79
CA ARG A 44 -6.93 -34.37 7.40
C ARG A 44 -8.07 -34.52 6.41
N TYR A 45 -8.41 -33.46 5.68
CA TYR A 45 -9.44 -33.53 4.66
C TYR A 45 -9.09 -34.54 3.56
N THR A 46 -7.82 -34.62 3.12
CA THR A 46 -7.39 -35.57 2.09
C THR A 46 -7.44 -37.03 2.57
N GLU A 47 -7.23 -37.27 3.88
CA GLU A 47 -7.33 -38.58 4.51
C GLU A 47 -8.79 -39.05 4.62
N GLU A 48 -9.73 -38.12 4.73
CA GLU A 48 -11.18 -38.39 4.82
C GLU A 48 -11.87 -38.39 3.44
N ALA A 49 -11.23 -37.83 2.42
CA ALA A 49 -11.79 -37.69 1.08
C ALA A 49 -11.91 -39.05 0.38
N ASN A 50 -12.89 -39.13 -0.53
CA ASN A 50 -13.13 -40.34 -1.31
C ASN A 50 -11.93 -40.67 -2.23
N SER A 51 -11.34 -41.83 -2.08
CA SER A 51 -10.12 -42.26 -2.74
C SER A 51 -10.21 -42.41 -4.26
N GLU A 52 -11.39 -42.22 -4.85
CA GLU A 52 -11.61 -42.30 -6.32
C GLU A 52 -11.48 -40.94 -7.02
N SER A 53 -11.38 -39.82 -6.27
CA SER A 53 -11.27 -38.48 -6.85
C SER A 53 -9.82 -38.15 -7.21
N SER A 54 -9.62 -37.39 -8.33
CA SER A 54 -8.27 -36.93 -8.68
C SER A 54 -7.79 -35.88 -7.67
N PRO A 55 -6.46 -35.73 -7.48
CA PRO A 55 -5.89 -34.74 -6.57
C PRO A 55 -6.38 -33.32 -6.79
N GLU A 56 -6.57 -32.93 -8.06
CA GLU A 56 -7.08 -31.62 -8.44
C GLU A 56 -8.51 -31.40 -7.96
N VAL A 57 -9.36 -32.40 -8.06
CA VAL A 57 -10.76 -32.37 -7.60
C VAL A 57 -10.80 -32.19 -6.08
N ILE A 58 -10.03 -32.99 -5.33
CA ILE A 58 -9.94 -32.88 -3.86
C ILE A 58 -9.47 -31.49 -3.44
N ILE A 59 -8.48 -30.93 -4.13
CA ILE A 59 -7.99 -29.57 -3.86
C ILE A 59 -9.07 -28.52 -4.15
N GLN A 60 -9.83 -28.66 -5.23
CA GLN A 60 -10.90 -27.75 -5.61
C GLN A 60 -12.06 -27.78 -4.60
N GLU A 61 -12.45 -28.96 -4.16
CA GLU A 61 -13.49 -29.16 -3.16
C GLU A 61 -13.09 -28.58 -1.79
N TYR A 62 -11.86 -28.87 -1.35
CA TYR A 62 -11.34 -28.27 -0.12
C TYR A 62 -11.25 -26.76 -0.21
N TYR A 63 -10.79 -26.23 -1.37
CA TYR A 63 -10.76 -24.78 -1.57
C TYR A 63 -12.15 -24.17 -1.42
N HIS A 64 -13.14 -24.76 -2.08
CA HIS A 64 -14.53 -24.29 -1.97
C HIS A 64 -15.06 -24.34 -0.54
N MET A 65 -14.83 -25.43 0.18
CA MET A 65 -15.23 -25.61 1.55
C MET A 65 -14.52 -24.61 2.49
N ALA A 66 -13.20 -24.49 2.42
CA ALA A 66 -12.40 -23.71 3.34
C ALA A 66 -12.45 -22.19 3.05
N VAL A 67 -12.54 -21.80 1.79
CA VAL A 67 -12.53 -20.40 1.34
C VAL A 67 -13.94 -19.85 1.15
N GLY A 68 -14.91 -20.67 0.78
CA GLY A 68 -16.33 -20.31 0.63
C GLY A 68 -16.69 -19.72 -0.73
N VAL A 69 -15.83 -19.90 -1.73
CA VAL A 69 -16.06 -19.50 -3.14
C VAL A 69 -15.60 -20.62 -4.07
N PRO A 70 -16.06 -20.66 -5.33
CA PRO A 70 -15.61 -21.65 -6.32
C PRO A 70 -14.08 -21.70 -6.40
N ALA A 71 -13.57 -22.84 -6.85
CA ALA A 71 -12.15 -23.10 -6.89
C ALA A 71 -11.36 -21.99 -7.58
N PHE A 72 -10.40 -21.46 -6.85
CA PHE A 72 -9.47 -20.42 -7.31
C PHE A 72 -10.08 -19.04 -7.61
N GLU A 73 -11.34 -18.81 -7.32
CA GLU A 73 -11.91 -17.47 -7.26
C GLU A 73 -11.32 -16.67 -6.10
N ALA A 74 -11.52 -15.34 -6.17
CA ALA A 74 -10.97 -14.43 -5.16
C ALA A 74 -11.65 -14.66 -3.79
N PRO A 75 -10.88 -14.89 -2.71
CA PRO A 75 -11.45 -15.09 -1.38
C PRO A 75 -12.25 -13.87 -0.89
N PRO A 76 -13.39 -14.08 -0.21
CA PRO A 76 -14.30 -13.00 0.20
C PRO A 76 -13.75 -12.11 1.33
N SER A 77 -12.68 -12.53 1.99
CA SER A 77 -12.07 -11.79 3.09
C SER A 77 -10.57 -12.04 3.20
N LYS A 78 -9.85 -11.11 3.87
CA LYS A 78 -8.41 -11.26 4.14
C LYS A 78 -8.05 -12.50 4.96
N SER A 79 -8.93 -12.95 5.86
CA SER A 79 -8.70 -14.17 6.64
C SER A 79 -8.72 -15.41 5.76
N LYS A 80 -9.60 -15.47 4.76
CA LYS A 80 -9.69 -16.55 3.79
C LYS A 80 -8.59 -16.51 2.71
N GLU A 81 -7.99 -15.34 2.50
CA GLU A 81 -6.92 -15.11 1.53
C GLU A 81 -5.66 -15.95 1.81
N ARG A 82 -5.33 -16.15 3.12
CA ARG A 82 -4.18 -16.97 3.52
C ARG A 82 -4.41 -18.45 3.21
N CYS A 83 -5.62 -18.93 3.48
CA CYS A 83 -6.03 -20.29 3.16
C CYS A 83 -5.97 -20.55 1.66
N GLY A 84 -6.59 -19.70 0.85
CA GLY A 84 -6.55 -19.82 -0.60
C GLY A 84 -5.14 -19.76 -1.18
N ARG A 85 -4.23 -19.01 -0.57
CA ARG A 85 -2.83 -18.96 -0.96
C ARG A 85 -2.08 -20.24 -0.64
N ALA A 86 -2.28 -20.80 0.55
CA ALA A 86 -1.66 -22.06 0.96
C ALA A 86 -2.04 -23.20 0.01
N ILE A 87 -3.32 -23.32 -0.29
CA ILE A 87 -3.84 -24.39 -1.17
C ILE A 87 -3.27 -24.26 -2.59
N ARG A 88 -3.16 -23.04 -3.13
CA ARG A 88 -2.53 -22.83 -4.44
C ARG A 88 -1.05 -23.18 -4.45
N MET A 89 -0.32 -22.88 -3.39
CA MET A 89 1.08 -23.26 -3.28
C MET A 89 1.25 -24.77 -3.20
N ILE A 90 0.37 -25.47 -2.49
CA ILE A 90 0.35 -26.94 -2.45
C ILE A 90 0.07 -27.51 -3.85
N LEU A 91 -0.87 -26.92 -4.60
CA LEU A 91 -1.16 -27.32 -5.97
C LEU A 91 0.04 -27.08 -6.91
N ASP A 92 0.71 -25.93 -6.81
CA ASP A 92 1.93 -25.64 -7.60
C ASP A 92 3.00 -26.73 -7.34
N ILE A 93 3.23 -27.12 -6.07
CA ILE A 93 4.15 -28.19 -5.69
C ILE A 93 3.72 -29.55 -6.23
N LEU A 94 2.44 -29.85 -6.16
CA LEU A 94 1.88 -31.10 -6.67
C LEU A 94 2.12 -31.23 -8.19
N ASN A 95 2.00 -30.12 -8.92
CA ASN A 95 2.24 -30.04 -10.36
C ASN A 95 3.74 -29.97 -10.72
N GLY A 96 4.65 -30.05 -9.75
CA GLY A 96 6.09 -29.92 -9.97
C GLY A 96 6.54 -28.50 -10.30
N GLU A 97 5.68 -27.49 -10.07
CA GLU A 97 6.01 -26.09 -10.28
C GLU A 97 6.60 -25.46 -9.01
N GLU A 98 7.49 -24.48 -9.20
CA GLU A 98 7.95 -23.67 -8.08
C GLU A 98 6.79 -22.83 -7.51
N PRO A 99 6.49 -22.93 -6.19
CA PRO A 99 5.37 -22.21 -5.58
C PRO A 99 5.49 -20.71 -5.76
N LYS A 100 4.70 -20.16 -6.63
CA LYS A 100 4.66 -18.73 -6.90
C LYS A 100 3.87 -18.05 -5.78
N ARG A 101 4.44 -17.03 -5.12
CA ARG A 101 3.67 -16.09 -4.28
C ARG A 101 2.70 -15.31 -5.18
N ARG A 102 1.68 -15.98 -5.64
CA ARG A 102 0.58 -15.31 -6.32
C ARG A 102 -0.18 -14.54 -5.23
N TYR A 103 0.09 -13.23 -5.12
CA TYR A 103 -0.89 -12.38 -4.50
C TYR A 103 -2.16 -12.59 -5.33
N ILE A 104 -3.21 -13.10 -4.70
CA ILE A 104 -4.55 -12.92 -5.23
C ILE A 104 -4.75 -11.41 -5.11
N ASN A 105 -4.25 -10.69 -6.10
CA ASN A 105 -4.70 -9.35 -6.30
C ASN A 105 -6.20 -9.55 -6.58
N HIS A 106 -7.04 -8.98 -5.75
CA HIS A 106 -8.37 -8.57 -6.14
C HIS A 106 -8.21 -7.48 -7.24
N LYS A 107 -7.46 -7.80 -8.27
CA LYS A 107 -7.48 -7.06 -9.50
C LYS A 107 -8.81 -7.43 -10.12
N VAL A 108 -9.78 -6.64 -9.76
CA VAL A 108 -10.96 -6.54 -10.56
C VAL A 108 -10.45 -6.37 -11.98
N ASP A 109 -10.57 -7.40 -12.80
CA ASP A 109 -10.11 -7.34 -14.18
C ASP A 109 -11.01 -6.40 -14.96
N CYS A 110 -10.43 -5.72 -15.93
CA CYS A 110 -11.22 -4.86 -16.79
C CYS A 110 -12.17 -5.75 -17.62
N PRO A 111 -13.48 -5.47 -17.62
CA PRO A 111 -14.41 -6.21 -18.46
C PRO A 111 -13.97 -6.22 -19.91
N LEU A 112 -14.14 -7.36 -20.60
CA LEU A 112 -13.72 -7.56 -21.97
C LEU A 112 -14.07 -6.42 -22.93
N PRO A 113 -15.31 -5.88 -22.94
CA PRO A 113 -15.69 -4.79 -23.86
C PRO A 113 -14.84 -3.52 -23.70
N TYR A 114 -14.28 -3.28 -22.50
CA TYR A 114 -13.56 -2.05 -22.16
C TYR A 114 -12.03 -2.23 -22.06
N GLN A 115 -11.49 -3.42 -22.30
CA GLN A 115 -10.04 -3.66 -22.21
C GLN A 115 -9.24 -2.79 -23.18
N SER A 116 -9.70 -2.69 -24.43
CA SER A 116 -9.06 -1.84 -25.45
C SER A 116 -9.12 -0.35 -25.07
N VAL A 117 -10.25 0.11 -24.56
CA VAL A 117 -10.44 1.49 -24.09
C VAL A 117 -9.49 1.79 -22.93
N LEU A 118 -9.40 0.89 -21.94
CA LEU A 118 -8.50 1.06 -20.81
C LEU A 118 -7.04 1.11 -21.26
N LYS A 119 -6.64 0.23 -22.19
CA LYS A 119 -5.28 0.20 -22.73
C LYS A 119 -4.92 1.50 -23.47
N LYS A 120 -5.86 2.04 -24.26
CA LYS A 120 -5.68 3.36 -24.91
C LYS A 120 -5.50 4.47 -23.86
N TYR A 121 -6.34 4.51 -22.84
CA TYR A 121 -6.22 5.47 -21.76
C TYR A 121 -4.86 5.39 -21.03
N GLU A 122 -4.38 4.17 -20.77
CA GLU A 122 -3.04 3.97 -20.19
C GLU A 122 -1.94 4.50 -21.10
N THR A 123 -2.07 4.31 -22.42
CA THR A 123 -1.12 4.84 -23.41
C THR A 123 -1.13 6.37 -23.41
N PHE A 124 -2.31 7.02 -23.41
CA PHE A 124 -2.41 8.47 -23.32
C PHE A 124 -1.77 9.00 -22.03
N MET A 125 -2.03 8.37 -20.88
CA MET A 125 -1.41 8.78 -19.63
C MET A 125 0.12 8.66 -19.66
N ARG A 126 0.67 7.63 -20.30
CA ARG A 126 2.13 7.47 -20.45
C ARG A 126 2.74 8.51 -21.38
N ASN A 127 2.08 8.80 -22.50
CA ASN A 127 2.48 9.87 -23.41
C ASN A 127 2.46 11.23 -22.70
N ASP A 128 1.53 11.42 -21.77
CA ASP A 128 1.40 12.60 -20.89
C ASP A 128 2.39 12.54 -19.70
N GLN A 129 3.40 11.67 -19.76
CA GLN A 129 4.46 11.51 -18.77
C GLN A 129 3.95 11.25 -17.33
N LYS A 130 2.77 10.64 -17.18
CA LYS A 130 2.27 10.24 -15.85
C LYS A 130 3.08 9.07 -15.32
N SER A 131 3.42 9.11 -14.04
CA SER A 131 4.12 8.01 -13.37
C SER A 131 3.34 6.70 -13.42
N ASP A 132 4.02 5.55 -13.43
CA ASP A 132 3.39 4.22 -13.41
C ASP A 132 2.45 4.04 -12.22
N GLY A 133 2.76 4.64 -11.07
CA GLY A 133 1.87 4.66 -9.90
C GLY A 133 0.55 5.39 -10.18
N THR A 134 0.61 6.51 -10.91
CA THR A 134 -0.57 7.27 -11.34
C THR A 134 -1.38 6.48 -12.36
N VAL A 135 -0.73 5.91 -13.38
CA VAL A 135 -1.38 5.06 -14.38
C VAL A 135 -2.11 3.91 -13.70
N ARG A 136 -1.43 3.14 -12.86
CA ARG A 136 -2.02 2.00 -12.13
C ARG A 136 -3.23 2.41 -11.28
N THR A 137 -3.12 3.51 -10.54
CA THR A 137 -4.19 3.98 -9.66
C THR A 137 -5.42 4.42 -10.44
N ARG A 138 -5.22 5.18 -11.52
CA ARG A 138 -6.32 5.64 -12.37
C ARG A 138 -6.95 4.50 -13.15
N SER A 139 -6.16 3.58 -13.69
CA SER A 139 -6.68 2.38 -14.36
C SER A 139 -7.53 1.53 -13.41
N GLY A 140 -7.08 1.36 -12.15
CA GLY A 140 -7.88 0.67 -11.14
C GLY A 140 -9.24 1.33 -10.87
N ARG A 141 -9.29 2.66 -10.84
CA ARG A 141 -10.54 3.41 -10.67
C ARG A 141 -11.43 3.35 -11.91
N MET A 142 -10.87 3.41 -13.11
CA MET A 142 -11.63 3.25 -14.35
C MET A 142 -12.31 1.89 -14.44
N LYS A 143 -11.67 0.82 -13.96
CA LYS A 143 -12.29 -0.52 -13.90
C LYS A 143 -13.60 -0.52 -13.10
N VAL A 144 -13.69 0.25 -12.00
CA VAL A 144 -14.92 0.37 -11.21
C VAL A 144 -16.05 0.93 -12.07
N PHE A 145 -15.77 1.94 -12.89
CA PHE A 145 -16.73 2.50 -13.82
C PHE A 145 -17.16 1.50 -14.91
N PHE A 146 -16.20 0.84 -15.53
CA PHE A 146 -16.48 -0.14 -16.59
C PHE A 146 -17.28 -1.35 -16.09
N ILE A 147 -17.03 -1.80 -14.86
CA ILE A 147 -17.82 -2.88 -14.24
C ILE A 147 -19.26 -2.44 -14.02
N PHE A 148 -19.46 -1.20 -13.54
CA PHE A 148 -20.79 -0.66 -13.40
C PHE A 148 -21.53 -0.63 -14.75
N LEU A 149 -20.87 -0.17 -15.81
CA LEU A 149 -21.44 -0.12 -17.15
C LEU A 149 -21.87 -1.50 -17.65
N VAL A 150 -20.99 -2.50 -17.55
CA VAL A 150 -21.33 -3.87 -17.97
C VAL A 150 -22.44 -4.47 -17.12
N GLY A 151 -22.46 -4.19 -15.82
CA GLY A 151 -23.58 -4.59 -14.94
C GLY A 151 -24.95 -3.99 -15.33
N HIS A 152 -24.94 -2.96 -16.19
CA HIS A 152 -26.14 -2.35 -16.78
C HIS A 152 -26.20 -2.58 -18.31
N GLU A 153 -25.62 -3.68 -18.78
CA GLU A 153 -25.64 -4.11 -20.19
C GLU A 153 -25.01 -3.11 -21.18
N CYS A 154 -24.32 -2.07 -20.68
CA CYS A 154 -23.62 -1.11 -21.50
C CYS A 154 -22.22 -1.63 -21.84
N THR A 155 -21.97 -1.96 -23.11
CA THR A 155 -20.72 -2.57 -23.57
C THR A 155 -19.87 -1.65 -24.45
N ALA A 156 -20.32 -0.43 -24.73
CA ALA A 156 -19.61 0.55 -25.55
C ALA A 156 -19.79 1.97 -25.00
N LEU A 157 -18.75 2.82 -25.15
CA LEU A 157 -18.81 4.23 -24.68
C LEU A 157 -19.97 4.99 -25.31
N LYS A 158 -20.23 4.78 -26.62
CA LYS A 158 -21.32 5.43 -27.36
C LYS A 158 -22.74 5.10 -26.83
N SER A 159 -22.87 4.02 -26.06
CA SER A 159 -24.13 3.59 -25.47
C SER A 159 -24.38 4.14 -24.07
N ILE A 160 -23.45 4.93 -23.54
CA ILE A 160 -23.60 5.58 -22.23
C ILE A 160 -24.63 6.72 -22.37
N THR A 161 -25.68 6.67 -21.58
CA THR A 161 -26.68 7.71 -21.48
C THR A 161 -26.40 8.63 -20.29
N PRO A 162 -26.92 9.89 -20.27
CA PRO A 162 -26.82 10.77 -19.10
C PRO A 162 -27.37 10.14 -17.82
N ASP A 163 -28.49 9.40 -17.92
CA ASP A 163 -29.10 8.72 -16.77
C ASP A 163 -28.20 7.62 -16.20
N LEU A 164 -27.59 6.78 -17.07
CA LEU A 164 -26.67 5.75 -16.67
C LEU A 164 -25.43 6.36 -16.01
N PHE A 165 -24.92 7.47 -16.55
CA PHE A 165 -23.79 8.19 -16.01
C PHE A 165 -24.08 8.78 -14.62
N THR A 166 -25.24 9.40 -14.45
CA THR A 166 -25.74 9.94 -13.17
C THR A 166 -25.99 8.82 -12.16
N GLY A 167 -26.54 7.69 -12.61
CA GLY A 167 -26.74 6.49 -11.81
C GLY A 167 -25.42 5.96 -11.24
N PHE A 168 -24.34 5.95 -12.06
CA PHE A 168 -23.01 5.60 -11.57
C PHE A 168 -22.54 6.55 -10.46
N ILE A 169 -22.62 7.85 -10.67
CA ILE A 169 -22.20 8.86 -9.68
C ILE A 169 -22.96 8.68 -8.36
N SER A 170 -24.27 8.41 -8.43
CA SER A 170 -25.12 8.17 -7.27
C SER A 170 -24.74 6.89 -6.54
N SER A 171 -24.40 5.82 -7.26
CA SER A 171 -23.99 4.54 -6.68
C SER A 171 -22.71 4.60 -5.84
N LEU A 172 -21.92 5.67 -5.99
CA LEU A 172 -20.69 5.87 -5.22
C LEU A 172 -20.97 6.36 -3.79
N ASN A 173 -22.15 6.85 -3.47
CA ASN A 173 -22.46 7.44 -2.17
C ASN A 173 -22.37 6.40 -1.03
N ASP A 174 -22.86 5.20 -1.28
CA ASP A 174 -22.94 4.14 -0.28
C ASP A 174 -21.65 3.29 -0.19
N ARG A 175 -20.79 3.39 -1.21
CA ARG A 175 -19.61 2.53 -1.34
C ARG A 175 -18.30 3.23 -0.99
N TYR A 176 -18.24 4.55 -1.11
CA TYR A 176 -17.00 5.30 -0.99
C TYR A 176 -17.11 6.47 -0.01
N SER A 177 -16.05 6.72 0.74
CA SER A 177 -15.92 7.97 1.49
C SER A 177 -15.89 9.18 0.54
N SER A 178 -16.22 10.37 1.05
CA SER A 178 -16.18 11.62 0.27
C SER A 178 -14.87 11.80 -0.52
N GLN A 179 -13.75 11.46 0.10
CA GLN A 179 -12.43 11.52 -0.53
C GLN A 179 -12.23 10.44 -1.62
N GLY A 180 -12.72 9.23 -1.38
CA GLY A 180 -12.68 8.13 -2.36
C GLY A 180 -13.52 8.47 -3.60
N LYS A 181 -14.74 8.96 -3.37
CA LYS A 181 -15.66 9.44 -4.43
C LYS A 181 -15.00 10.57 -5.24
N ALA A 182 -14.51 11.63 -4.59
CA ALA A 182 -13.84 12.73 -5.28
C ALA A 182 -12.63 12.27 -6.12
N SER A 183 -11.86 11.33 -5.60
CA SER A 183 -10.70 10.77 -6.31
C SER A 183 -11.10 9.96 -7.55
N LEU A 184 -12.22 9.24 -7.50
CA LEU A 184 -12.76 8.47 -8.62
C LEU A 184 -13.29 9.41 -9.70
N LEU A 185 -14.10 10.40 -9.30
CA LEU A 185 -14.66 11.39 -10.21
C LEU A 185 -13.58 12.26 -10.87
N TYR A 186 -12.53 12.60 -10.14
CA TYR A 186 -11.34 13.24 -10.73
C TYR A 186 -10.71 12.35 -11.80
N THR A 187 -10.68 11.03 -11.60
CA THR A 187 -10.18 10.09 -12.61
C THR A 187 -11.07 10.06 -13.85
N LEU A 188 -12.39 10.05 -13.69
CA LEU A 188 -13.33 10.14 -14.80
C LEU A 188 -13.18 11.47 -15.57
N ARG A 189 -13.06 12.59 -14.85
CA ARG A 189 -12.82 13.88 -15.47
C ARG A 189 -11.53 13.87 -16.31
N ASN A 190 -10.44 13.29 -15.79
CA ASN A 190 -9.22 13.15 -16.56
C ASN A 190 -9.38 12.20 -17.75
N PHE A 191 -10.14 11.11 -17.63
CA PHE A 191 -10.43 10.21 -18.74
C PHE A 191 -11.16 10.94 -19.86
N PHE A 192 -12.24 11.63 -19.55
CA PHE A 192 -13.03 12.39 -20.53
C PHE A 192 -12.40 13.72 -20.98
N SER A 193 -11.30 14.15 -20.38
CA SER A 193 -10.51 15.28 -20.93
C SER A 193 -9.69 14.90 -22.18
N TYR A 194 -9.56 13.61 -22.48
CA TYR A 194 -9.03 13.15 -23.77
C TYR A 194 -10.19 13.07 -24.77
N GLY A 195 -10.10 13.88 -25.86
CA GLY A 195 -11.19 14.05 -26.82
C GLY A 195 -11.74 12.75 -27.39
N GLU A 196 -10.89 11.77 -27.70
CA GLU A 196 -11.31 10.47 -28.20
C GLU A 196 -12.37 9.78 -27.33
N PHE A 197 -12.32 9.98 -26.01
CA PHE A 197 -13.29 9.34 -25.11
C PHE A 197 -14.55 10.18 -24.88
N SER A 198 -14.43 11.51 -24.86
CA SER A 198 -15.59 12.38 -24.72
C SER A 198 -16.42 12.45 -26.01
N GLU A 199 -15.79 12.48 -27.16
CA GLU A 199 -16.45 12.49 -28.47
C GLU A 199 -17.19 11.19 -28.79
N ALA A 200 -16.84 10.10 -28.12
CA ALA A 200 -17.57 8.83 -28.23
C ALA A 200 -18.95 8.87 -27.57
N LEU A 201 -19.25 9.87 -26.74
CA LEU A 201 -20.54 10.04 -26.06
C LEU A 201 -21.47 10.95 -26.86
N SER A 202 -22.76 10.77 -26.69
CA SER A 202 -23.81 11.65 -27.27
C SER A 202 -24.03 12.93 -26.45
N PHE A 203 -23.32 13.10 -25.34
CA PHE A 203 -23.45 14.26 -24.43
C PHE A 203 -22.08 14.63 -23.85
N ASP A 204 -21.96 15.87 -23.34
CA ASP A 204 -20.75 16.26 -22.60
C ASP A 204 -20.81 15.74 -21.15
N PRO A 205 -19.88 14.84 -20.74
CA PRO A 205 -19.84 14.29 -19.38
C PRO A 205 -19.23 15.27 -18.35
N LEU A 206 -18.49 16.29 -18.78
CA LEU A 206 -17.71 17.14 -17.88
C LEU A 206 -18.58 17.96 -16.90
N PRO A 207 -19.74 18.51 -17.27
CA PRO A 207 -20.62 19.21 -16.34
C PRO A 207 -21.07 18.34 -15.17
N PHE A 208 -21.32 17.04 -15.39
CA PHE A 208 -21.70 16.08 -14.33
C PHE A 208 -20.59 15.82 -13.33
N LEU A 209 -19.35 16.11 -13.70
CA LEU A 209 -18.15 15.90 -12.89
C LEU A 209 -17.63 17.19 -12.24
N MET A 210 -18.36 18.32 -12.43
CA MET A 210 -18.05 19.60 -11.79
C MET A 210 -18.66 19.69 -10.39
N GLY A 211 -18.09 20.54 -9.54
CA GLY A 211 -18.64 20.83 -8.21
C GLY A 211 -18.44 19.75 -7.14
N ILE A 212 -17.82 18.62 -7.49
CA ILE A 212 -17.55 17.55 -6.53
C ILE A 212 -16.22 17.84 -5.85
N HIS A 213 -16.29 18.64 -4.82
CA HIS A 213 -15.15 18.89 -3.94
C HIS A 213 -15.17 17.86 -2.79
N SER A 214 -14.05 17.18 -2.58
CA SER A 214 -13.88 16.48 -1.31
C SER A 214 -13.92 17.56 -0.22
N ARG A 215 -14.72 17.37 0.81
CA ARG A 215 -14.58 18.14 2.03
C ARG A 215 -13.23 17.80 2.64
N LYS A 216 -12.18 18.51 2.21
CA LYS A 216 -10.79 18.23 2.59
C LYS A 216 -10.54 18.25 4.10
N HIS A 217 -11.50 18.73 4.89
CA HIS A 217 -11.32 19.05 6.29
C HIS A 217 -12.35 18.42 7.23
N GLU A 218 -12.99 17.31 6.85
CA GLU A 218 -13.89 16.58 7.76
C GLU A 218 -13.16 15.98 8.97
N ARG A 219 -11.84 15.84 8.90
CA ARG A 219 -11.00 15.40 10.02
C ARG A 219 -9.77 16.29 10.12
N LEU A 220 -9.50 16.76 11.34
CA LEU A 220 -8.23 17.41 11.63
C LEU A 220 -7.07 16.48 11.30
N PRO A 221 -5.97 16.98 10.72
CA PRO A 221 -4.79 16.17 10.50
C PRO A 221 -4.31 15.57 11.81
N SER A 222 -4.22 14.25 11.89
CA SER A 222 -3.69 13.58 13.05
C SER A 222 -2.16 13.67 13.04
N PHE A 223 -1.57 14.02 14.17
CA PHE A 223 -0.13 14.06 14.35
C PHE A 223 0.26 13.51 15.73
N TYR A 224 1.53 13.29 15.92
CA TYR A 224 2.16 12.93 17.19
C TYR A 224 3.02 14.07 17.66
N THR A 225 2.90 14.43 18.94
CA THR A 225 3.73 15.48 19.55
C THR A 225 5.20 15.09 19.50
N ALA A 226 6.10 16.07 19.69
CA ALA A 226 7.53 15.79 19.72
C ALA A 226 7.89 14.78 20.83
N GLU A 227 7.19 14.83 21.98
CA GLU A 227 7.36 13.89 23.08
C GLU A 227 6.86 12.49 22.73
N GLU A 228 5.70 12.38 22.07
CA GLU A 228 5.18 11.10 21.58
C GLU A 228 6.15 10.48 20.55
N VAL A 229 6.68 11.29 19.62
CA VAL A 229 7.67 10.83 18.63
C VAL A 229 8.94 10.32 19.32
N ARG A 230 9.43 11.02 20.34
CA ARG A 230 10.60 10.57 21.12
C ARG A 230 10.34 9.23 21.81
N ARG A 231 9.18 9.08 22.47
CA ARG A 231 8.79 7.81 23.11
C ARG A 231 8.70 6.68 22.09
N ILE A 232 8.15 6.93 20.90
CA ILE A 232 8.06 5.93 19.83
C ILE A 232 9.45 5.49 19.37
N LEU A 233 10.38 6.42 19.15
CA LEU A 233 11.75 6.08 18.76
C LEU A 233 12.49 5.28 19.85
N ASN A 234 12.29 5.65 21.13
CA ASN A 234 12.90 4.96 22.27
C ASN A 234 12.31 3.56 22.50
N ALA A 235 11.08 3.30 22.05
CA ALA A 235 10.44 2.00 22.17
C ALA A 235 10.94 0.97 21.12
N VAL A 236 11.81 1.39 20.19
CA VAL A 236 12.34 0.49 19.16
C VAL A 236 13.46 -0.36 19.75
N ASP A 237 13.25 -1.67 19.77
CA ASP A 237 14.30 -2.63 20.13
C ASP A 237 15.36 -2.72 19.04
N ARG A 238 16.48 -2.02 19.25
CA ARG A 238 17.63 -1.98 18.33
C ARG A 238 18.57 -3.16 18.45
N SER A 239 18.28 -4.16 19.26
CA SER A 239 19.04 -5.40 19.30
C SER A 239 18.81 -6.25 18.05
N THR A 240 17.65 -6.12 17.41
CA THR A 240 17.24 -6.91 16.25
C THR A 240 17.57 -6.19 14.91
N PRO A 241 17.88 -6.94 13.83
CA PRO A 241 18.08 -6.35 12.50
C PRO A 241 16.89 -5.52 12.01
N TRP A 242 15.67 -5.99 12.28
CA TRP A 242 14.46 -5.22 11.93
C TRP A 242 14.34 -3.93 12.76
N GLY A 243 14.62 -4.00 14.06
CA GLY A 243 14.58 -2.82 14.91
C GLY A 243 15.58 -1.75 14.46
N LYS A 244 16.83 -2.12 14.12
CA LYS A 244 17.81 -1.18 13.55
C LYS A 244 17.31 -0.56 12.23
N THR A 245 16.73 -1.38 11.35
CA THR A 245 16.13 -0.92 10.08
C THR A 245 15.00 0.08 10.33
N ALA A 246 14.04 -0.29 11.18
CA ALA A 246 12.87 0.52 11.50
C ALA A 246 13.26 1.84 12.19
N TYR A 247 14.17 1.77 13.16
CA TYR A 247 14.68 2.96 13.85
C TYR A 247 15.27 3.97 12.88
N LEU A 248 16.19 3.54 12.00
CA LEU A 248 16.80 4.43 11.02
C LEU A 248 15.78 5.01 10.03
N MET A 249 14.84 4.20 9.53
CA MET A 249 13.78 4.69 8.64
C MET A 249 12.89 5.74 9.34
N MET A 250 12.51 5.47 10.58
CA MET A 250 11.69 6.38 11.38
C MET A 250 12.44 7.66 11.72
N LEU A 251 13.72 7.55 12.07
CA LEU A 251 14.59 8.69 12.37
C LEU A 251 14.71 9.62 11.16
N LEU A 252 14.97 9.08 9.96
CA LEU A 252 15.02 9.85 8.72
C LEU A 252 13.68 10.57 8.41
N ALA A 253 12.54 9.93 8.74
CA ALA A 253 11.23 10.54 8.58
C ALA A 253 10.94 11.63 9.63
N CYS A 254 11.42 11.45 10.87
CA CYS A 254 11.20 12.41 11.98
C CYS A 254 12.12 13.63 11.91
N VAL A 255 13.38 13.45 11.51
CA VAL A 255 14.39 14.52 11.51
C VAL A 255 14.38 15.32 10.22
N TYR A 256 14.37 14.63 9.08
CA TYR A 256 14.41 15.30 7.77
C TYR A 256 13.06 15.37 7.07
N GLY A 257 12.05 14.77 7.63
CA GLY A 257 10.74 14.69 6.97
C GLY A 257 10.77 13.97 5.62
N LEU A 258 11.68 13.02 5.41
CA LEU A 258 11.76 12.30 4.14
C LEU A 258 10.50 11.49 3.86
N ARG A 259 10.09 11.47 2.60
CA ARG A 259 8.98 10.59 2.19
C ARG A 259 9.42 9.14 2.23
N SER A 260 8.48 8.25 2.51
CA SER A 260 8.75 6.79 2.48
C SER A 260 9.38 6.32 1.16
N SER A 261 9.02 6.92 0.03
CA SER A 261 9.64 6.67 -1.27
C SER A 261 11.11 7.07 -1.32
N ASP A 262 11.43 8.24 -0.76
CA ASP A 262 12.79 8.78 -0.77
C ASP A 262 13.70 7.94 0.14
N ILE A 263 13.19 7.51 1.31
CA ILE A 263 13.90 6.59 2.22
C ILE A 263 14.20 5.25 1.53
N LYS A 264 13.21 4.67 0.84
CA LYS A 264 13.40 3.39 0.13
C LYS A 264 14.36 3.48 -1.06
N ALA A 265 14.38 4.64 -1.73
CA ALA A 265 15.24 4.87 -2.87
C ALA A 265 16.69 5.22 -2.48
N LEU A 266 16.94 5.57 -1.21
CA LEU A 266 18.26 5.98 -0.73
C LEU A 266 19.33 4.95 -1.08
N ALA A 267 20.40 5.38 -1.77
CA ALA A 267 21.53 4.56 -2.16
C ALA A 267 22.73 4.78 -1.22
N LEU A 268 23.63 3.82 -1.17
CA LEU A 268 24.88 3.92 -0.39
C LEU A 268 25.76 5.08 -0.92
N ASP A 269 25.74 5.31 -2.24
CA ASP A 269 26.48 6.39 -2.87
C ASP A 269 25.90 7.79 -2.62
N ASP A 270 24.67 7.87 -2.10
CA ASP A 270 24.08 9.14 -1.68
C ASP A 270 24.71 9.64 -0.37
N ILE A 271 25.44 8.79 0.36
CA ILE A 271 26.04 9.08 1.65
C ILE A 271 27.48 9.57 1.42
N ARG A 272 27.74 10.82 1.74
CA ARG A 272 29.05 11.46 1.67
C ARG A 272 29.69 11.46 3.05
N TRP A 273 30.36 10.38 3.39
CA TRP A 273 30.94 10.16 4.74
C TRP A 273 31.91 11.28 5.17
N LYS A 274 32.81 11.70 4.27
CA LYS A 274 33.81 12.73 4.56
C LYS A 274 33.19 14.10 4.86
N SER A 275 32.20 14.50 4.07
CA SER A 275 31.50 15.79 4.26
C SER A 275 30.32 15.69 5.23
N ARG A 276 30.05 14.50 5.78
CA ARG A 276 28.89 14.23 6.65
C ARG A 276 27.58 14.76 6.07
N THR A 277 27.28 14.38 4.83
CA THR A 277 26.05 14.79 4.14
C THR A 277 25.38 13.59 3.44
N ILE A 278 24.07 13.64 3.35
CA ILE A 278 23.28 12.75 2.47
C ILE A 278 22.73 13.60 1.34
N THR A 279 22.97 13.19 0.10
CA THR A 279 22.45 13.88 -1.09
C THR A 279 21.38 13.02 -1.73
N ILE A 280 20.13 13.44 -1.66
CA ILE A 280 18.96 12.67 -2.09
C ILE A 280 18.31 13.35 -3.29
N THR A 281 18.02 12.60 -4.34
CA THR A 281 17.10 13.03 -5.41
C THR A 281 15.69 12.55 -5.04
N GLN A 282 14.82 13.49 -4.69
CA GLN A 282 13.45 13.17 -4.27
C GLN A 282 12.68 12.45 -5.39
N TYR A 283 12.15 11.28 -5.10
CA TYR A 283 11.45 10.43 -6.07
C TYR A 283 10.25 11.11 -6.76
N LYS A 284 9.48 11.90 -6.02
CA LYS A 284 8.25 12.54 -6.53
C LYS A 284 8.49 13.87 -7.23
N THR A 285 9.49 14.63 -6.82
CA THR A 285 9.72 16.02 -7.30
C THR A 285 10.99 16.16 -8.14
N HIS A 286 11.79 15.10 -8.20
CA HIS A 286 13.10 15.04 -8.87
C HIS A 286 14.08 16.14 -8.42
N ARG A 287 13.81 16.77 -7.26
CA ARG A 287 14.70 17.77 -6.68
C ARG A 287 15.83 17.10 -5.91
N LYS A 288 17.01 17.62 -6.09
CA LYS A 288 18.21 17.23 -5.34
C LYS A 288 18.27 18.02 -4.03
N VAL A 289 18.37 17.31 -2.91
CA VAL A 289 18.46 17.90 -1.57
C VAL A 289 19.69 17.34 -0.88
N SER A 290 20.50 18.20 -0.28
CA SER A 290 21.63 17.80 0.56
C SER A 290 21.28 18.06 2.01
N LEU A 291 21.43 17.04 2.85
CA LEU A 291 21.07 17.04 4.27
C LEU A 291 22.32 16.74 5.10
N PRO A 292 22.58 17.47 6.19
CA PRO A 292 23.71 17.18 7.08
C PRO A 292 23.47 15.84 7.80
N LEU A 293 24.51 15.02 7.96
CA LEU A 293 24.47 13.84 8.83
C LEU A 293 24.71 14.29 10.27
N THR A 294 23.64 14.37 11.07
CA THR A 294 23.75 14.52 12.53
C THR A 294 24.38 13.27 13.13
N ASP A 295 25.02 13.42 14.32
CA ASP A 295 25.65 12.28 14.97
C ASP A 295 24.67 11.12 15.23
N GLU A 296 23.45 11.44 15.64
CA GLU A 296 22.41 10.42 15.86
C GLU A 296 22.10 9.61 14.59
N ILE A 297 21.93 10.28 13.45
CA ILE A 297 21.67 9.60 12.17
C ILE A 297 22.90 8.86 11.68
N LEU A 298 24.09 9.44 11.85
CA LEU A 298 25.35 8.81 11.49
C LEU A 298 25.54 7.50 12.24
N PHE A 299 25.37 7.49 13.56
CA PHE A 299 25.51 6.27 14.36
C PHE A 299 24.44 5.24 14.05
N ALA A 300 23.19 5.66 13.85
CA ALA A 300 22.11 4.75 13.46
C ALA A 300 22.37 4.13 12.08
N LEU A 301 22.90 4.91 11.14
CA LEU A 301 23.26 4.46 9.80
C LEU A 301 24.41 3.45 9.82
N LEU A 302 25.47 3.75 10.59
CA LEU A 302 26.61 2.85 10.76
C LEU A 302 26.19 1.55 11.44
N ASP A 303 25.38 1.62 12.49
CA ASP A 303 24.87 0.43 13.18
C ASP A 303 24.01 -0.44 12.26
N TYR A 304 23.13 0.20 11.47
CA TYR A 304 22.33 -0.54 10.50
C TYR A 304 23.18 -1.21 9.42
N ILE A 305 24.12 -0.47 8.80
CA ILE A 305 24.94 -1.00 7.71
C ILE A 305 25.84 -2.14 8.20
N LYS A 306 26.46 -2.01 9.38
CA LYS A 306 27.39 -3.01 9.90
C LYS A 306 26.69 -4.23 10.50
N ASN A 307 25.55 -4.04 11.18
CA ASN A 307 25.00 -5.04 12.08
C ASN A 307 23.61 -5.55 11.67
N ALA A 308 22.99 -4.98 10.63
CA ALA A 308 21.64 -5.35 10.24
C ALA A 308 21.44 -5.52 8.73
N ARG A 309 22.11 -4.71 7.91
CA ARG A 309 21.96 -4.78 6.47
C ARG A 309 22.61 -6.07 5.95
N PRO A 310 21.86 -6.96 5.25
CA PRO A 310 22.45 -8.13 4.63
C PRO A 310 23.50 -7.76 3.58
N GLU A 311 24.49 -8.63 3.38
CA GLU A 311 25.42 -8.50 2.25
C GLU A 311 24.66 -8.59 0.93
N SER A 312 24.85 -7.62 0.07
CA SER A 312 24.18 -7.53 -1.22
C SER A 312 24.89 -6.52 -2.13
N GLU A 313 25.00 -6.84 -3.39
CA GLU A 313 25.53 -5.94 -4.44
C GLU A 313 24.55 -4.79 -4.78
N ARG A 314 23.37 -4.81 -4.22
CA ARG A 314 22.36 -3.76 -4.46
C ARG A 314 22.81 -2.44 -3.83
N PRO A 315 22.78 -1.33 -4.58
CA PRO A 315 23.26 -0.03 -4.09
C PRO A 315 22.34 0.58 -3.03
N ASN A 316 21.12 0.09 -2.88
CA ASN A 316 20.17 0.66 -1.93
C ASN A 316 20.62 0.47 -0.48
N VAL A 317 20.48 1.52 0.34
CA VAL A 317 20.70 1.45 1.78
C VAL A 317 19.74 0.43 2.38
N PHE A 318 18.45 0.56 2.11
CA PHE A 318 17.42 -0.30 2.67
C PHE A 318 17.05 -1.44 1.73
N ILE A 319 17.37 -2.65 2.16
CA ILE A 319 17.03 -3.90 1.47
C ILE A 319 16.27 -4.83 2.42
N ARG A 320 15.54 -5.78 1.86
CA ARG A 320 14.79 -6.77 2.65
C ARG A 320 15.77 -7.63 3.43
N LEU A 321 15.43 -7.91 4.69
CA LEU A 321 16.24 -8.75 5.58
C LEU A 321 16.13 -10.25 5.28
N ARG A 322 15.34 -10.63 4.26
CA ARG A 322 15.15 -12.02 3.81
C ARG A 322 15.58 -12.15 2.36
N LYS A 323 16.13 -13.30 2.01
CA LYS A 323 16.47 -13.62 0.61
C LYS A 323 15.26 -13.39 -0.29
N PRO A 324 15.45 -12.88 -1.48
CA PRO A 324 16.72 -12.64 -2.18
C PRO A 324 17.38 -11.25 -1.90
N TYR A 325 17.19 -10.63 -0.74
CA TYR A 325 17.81 -9.36 -0.29
C TYR A 325 17.68 -8.21 -1.28
N ILE A 326 16.49 -8.10 -1.89
CA ILE A 326 16.16 -7.04 -2.85
C ILE A 326 15.73 -5.75 -2.14
N PRO A 327 15.84 -4.59 -2.79
CA PRO A 327 15.33 -3.34 -2.26
C PRO A 327 13.82 -3.39 -1.96
N TYR A 328 13.38 -2.56 -1.02
CA TYR A 328 11.95 -2.38 -0.79
C TYR A 328 11.29 -1.75 -2.01
N SER A 329 10.14 -2.31 -2.40
CA SER A 329 9.30 -1.76 -3.47
C SER A 329 8.64 -0.45 -3.01
N MET A 330 8.33 0.44 -3.95
CA MET A 330 7.54 1.65 -3.64
C MET A 330 6.16 1.33 -3.05
N ASN A 331 5.63 0.14 -3.31
CA ASN A 331 4.36 -0.35 -2.77
C ASN A 331 4.49 -1.01 -1.38
N ASP A 332 5.71 -1.23 -0.86
CA ASP A 332 5.88 -1.75 0.49
C ASP A 332 5.40 -0.72 1.52
N HIS A 333 4.43 -1.10 2.32
CA HIS A 333 3.91 -0.28 3.41
C HIS A 333 4.54 -0.70 4.73
N PHE A 334 5.03 0.28 5.50
CA PHE A 334 5.66 0.01 6.80
C PHE A 334 4.72 0.28 7.98
N GLY A 335 3.52 0.81 7.75
CA GLY A 335 2.59 1.18 8.81
C GLY A 335 2.36 0.04 9.81
N ASP A 336 1.90 -1.10 9.33
CA ASP A 336 1.62 -2.26 10.19
C ASP A 336 2.89 -2.81 10.88
N LYS A 337 4.05 -2.67 10.23
CA LYS A 337 5.33 -3.18 10.76
C LYS A 337 5.93 -2.31 11.87
N ILE A 338 5.67 -1.00 11.86
CA ILE A 338 6.16 -0.07 12.88
C ILE A 338 5.10 0.27 13.94
N LEU A 339 3.83 -0.05 13.70
CA LEU A 339 2.74 0.15 14.66
C LEU A 339 3.00 -0.48 16.05
N PRO A 340 3.63 -1.66 16.17
CA PRO A 340 3.99 -2.20 17.49
C PRO A 340 4.81 -1.23 18.35
N PHE A 341 5.71 -0.45 17.76
CA PHE A 341 6.53 0.51 18.52
C PHE A 341 5.69 1.66 19.08
N PHE A 342 4.64 2.10 18.36
CA PHE A 342 3.69 3.09 18.85
C PHE A 342 2.92 2.57 20.07
N LYS A 343 2.51 1.29 20.03
CA LYS A 343 1.80 0.64 21.13
C LYS A 343 2.71 0.45 22.35
N ILE A 344 3.95 -0.02 22.16
CA ILE A 344 4.93 -0.18 23.24
C ILE A 344 5.25 1.17 23.89
N ALA A 345 5.32 2.25 23.11
CA ALA A 345 5.51 3.62 23.60
C ALA A 345 4.31 4.17 24.38
N GLY A 346 3.19 3.44 24.47
CA GLY A 346 1.96 3.89 25.12
C GLY A 346 1.33 5.12 24.45
N VAL A 347 1.48 5.22 23.10
CA VAL A 347 0.95 6.35 22.34
C VAL A 347 -0.42 5.98 21.78
N ASP A 348 -1.41 6.87 21.95
CA ASP A 348 -2.73 6.67 21.40
C ASP A 348 -2.70 6.76 19.87
N THR A 349 -3.05 5.65 19.22
CA THR A 349 -3.13 5.52 17.77
C THR A 349 -4.57 5.50 17.25
N LYS A 350 -5.57 5.57 18.14
CA LYS A 350 -6.99 5.48 17.75
C LYS A 350 -7.38 6.67 16.87
N GLY A 351 -7.83 6.38 15.66
CA GLY A 351 -8.21 7.41 14.69
C GLY A 351 -7.03 8.19 14.08
N LYS A 352 -5.78 7.91 14.49
CA LYS A 352 -4.58 8.51 13.92
C LYS A 352 -3.97 7.61 12.84
N HIS A 353 -3.41 8.24 11.82
CA HIS A 353 -2.57 7.51 10.86
C HIS A 353 -1.25 7.13 11.52
N HIS A 354 -0.73 5.94 11.18
CA HIS A 354 0.57 5.46 11.64
C HIS A 354 1.43 5.06 10.44
N GLY A 355 2.73 5.19 10.57
CA GLY A 355 3.68 4.92 9.49
C GLY A 355 4.67 6.05 9.27
N LEU A 356 5.62 5.88 8.35
CA LEU A 356 6.65 6.89 8.06
C LEU A 356 6.05 8.22 7.62
N HIS A 357 4.92 8.17 6.90
CA HIS A 357 4.27 9.38 6.42
C HIS A 357 3.62 10.20 7.57
N SER A 358 3.06 9.52 8.58
CA SER A 358 2.51 10.21 9.74
C SER A 358 3.61 10.88 10.58
N LEU A 359 4.80 10.26 10.69
CA LEU A 359 5.95 10.86 11.36
C LEU A 359 6.44 12.14 10.65
N ARG A 360 6.49 12.09 9.31
CA ARG A 360 6.77 13.30 8.52
C ARG A 360 5.70 14.40 8.74
N HIS A 361 4.43 14.03 8.79
CA HIS A 361 3.36 14.99 9.10
C HIS A 361 3.52 15.56 10.51
N SER A 362 3.89 14.72 11.47
CA SER A 362 4.15 15.16 12.85
C SER A 362 5.29 16.15 12.93
N LEU A 363 6.39 15.92 12.21
CA LEU A 363 7.47 16.90 12.10
C LEU A 363 6.96 18.25 11.62
N ALA A 364 6.22 18.26 10.51
CA ALA A 364 5.71 19.49 9.92
C ALA A 364 4.75 20.25 10.85
N THR A 365 3.87 19.51 11.53
CA THR A 365 2.92 20.10 12.49
C THR A 365 3.64 20.63 13.72
N ASN A 366 4.60 19.88 14.27
CA ASN A 366 5.39 20.34 15.43
C ASN A 366 6.24 21.58 15.10
N LEU A 367 6.85 21.65 13.90
CA LEU A 367 7.54 22.86 13.43
C LEU A 367 6.59 24.05 13.30
N PHE A 368 5.39 23.83 12.79
CA PHE A 368 4.38 24.87 12.68
C PHE A 368 3.93 25.38 14.06
N ILE A 369 3.64 24.48 15.01
CA ILE A 369 3.27 24.82 16.38
C ILE A 369 4.39 25.58 17.10
N SER A 370 5.67 25.26 16.81
CA SER A 370 6.82 26.00 17.35
C SER A 370 7.09 27.34 16.64
N GLY A 371 6.20 27.80 15.77
CA GLY A 371 6.28 29.11 15.13
C GLY A 371 7.13 29.17 13.87
N THR A 372 7.56 28.01 13.32
CA THR A 372 8.31 28.01 12.05
C THR A 372 7.42 28.47 10.90
N PRO A 373 7.84 29.44 10.07
CA PRO A 373 7.06 29.93 8.95
C PRO A 373 6.70 28.83 7.94
N VAL A 374 5.47 28.85 7.40
CA VAL A 374 4.94 27.83 6.48
C VAL A 374 5.81 27.63 5.23
N ASN A 375 6.41 28.70 4.73
CA ASN A 375 7.34 28.63 3.59
C ASN A 375 8.64 27.90 3.94
N GLU A 376 9.17 28.05 5.14
CA GLU A 376 10.35 27.30 5.60
C GLU A 376 10.03 25.83 5.78
N ILE A 377 8.88 25.51 6.40
CA ILE A 377 8.41 24.13 6.48
C ILE A 377 8.26 23.51 5.09
N ALA A 378 7.73 24.27 4.12
CA ALA A 378 7.63 23.82 2.74
C ALA A 378 9.00 23.51 2.13
N MET A 379 10.01 24.34 2.41
CA MET A 379 11.39 24.13 1.96
C MET A 379 12.01 22.89 2.61
N ILE A 380 11.91 22.74 3.93
CA ILE A 380 12.41 21.60 4.70
C ILE A 380 11.83 20.30 4.14
N LEU A 381 10.53 20.27 3.91
CA LEU A 381 9.84 19.09 3.39
C LEU A 381 10.01 18.87 1.87
N GLY A 382 10.55 19.82 1.14
CA GLY A 382 10.65 19.75 -0.33
C GLY A 382 9.27 19.72 -1.00
N HIS A 383 8.34 20.58 -0.56
CA HIS A 383 7.05 20.75 -1.20
C HIS A 383 7.19 21.64 -2.44
N THR A 384 6.58 21.24 -3.56
CA THR A 384 6.56 22.02 -4.80
C THR A 384 5.42 23.04 -4.82
N SER A 385 4.44 22.89 -3.94
CA SER A 385 3.25 23.74 -3.83
C SER A 385 2.99 24.11 -2.38
N ALA A 386 2.76 25.40 -2.12
CA ALA A 386 2.33 25.91 -0.82
C ALA A 386 1.00 25.28 -0.36
N ALA A 387 0.15 24.85 -1.30
CA ALA A 387 -1.10 24.15 -0.98
C ALA A 387 -0.87 22.84 -0.19
N SER A 388 0.27 22.16 -0.41
CA SER A 388 0.63 20.95 0.34
C SER A 388 0.99 21.24 1.79
N THR A 389 1.45 22.45 2.09
CA THR A 389 1.86 22.88 3.43
C THR A 389 0.69 23.53 4.20
N LYS A 390 -0.28 24.12 3.50
CA LYS A 390 -1.49 24.70 4.12
C LYS A 390 -2.27 23.69 4.99
N THR A 391 -2.12 22.40 4.74
CA THR A 391 -2.77 21.35 5.56
C THR A 391 -2.34 21.44 7.04
N TYR A 392 -1.14 21.92 7.33
CA TYR A 392 -0.64 22.02 8.71
C TYR A 392 -1.21 23.22 9.47
N VAL A 393 -1.59 24.28 8.77
CA VAL A 393 -2.26 25.46 9.35
C VAL A 393 -3.56 25.08 10.07
N TRP A 394 -4.29 24.08 9.52
CA TRP A 394 -5.53 23.60 10.12
C TRP A 394 -5.36 22.75 11.39
N SER A 395 -4.11 22.38 11.73
CA SER A 395 -3.82 21.65 12.96
C SER A 395 -3.68 22.55 14.17
N ASP A 396 -3.57 23.85 13.97
CA ASP A 396 -3.40 24.83 15.00
C ASP A 396 -4.74 25.48 15.38
N ILE A 397 -5.51 24.74 16.18
CA ILE A 397 -6.83 25.19 16.65
C ILE A 397 -6.73 26.40 17.55
N GLU A 398 -5.66 26.54 18.34
CA GLU A 398 -5.48 27.65 19.27
C GLU A 398 -5.29 29.01 18.53
N HIS A 399 -4.41 29.02 17.51
CA HIS A 399 -4.25 30.23 16.69
C HIS A 399 -5.47 30.52 15.81
N LEU A 400 -6.18 29.46 15.34
CA LEU A 400 -7.44 29.65 14.64
C LEU A 400 -8.55 30.20 15.52
N ARG A 401 -8.58 29.82 16.80
CA ARG A 401 -9.52 30.41 17.79
C ARG A 401 -9.26 31.88 18.04
N ILE A 402 -8.00 32.29 18.18
CA ILE A 402 -7.61 33.68 18.34
C ILE A 402 -7.97 34.52 17.11
N ALA A 403 -7.87 33.94 15.91
CA ALA A 403 -8.23 34.59 14.67
C ALA A 403 -9.74 34.52 14.33
N ALA A 404 -10.53 33.73 15.05
CA ALA A 404 -11.97 33.65 14.88
C ALA A 404 -12.62 34.95 15.36
N LEU A 405 -13.42 35.60 14.53
CA LEU A 405 -14.25 36.73 14.93
C LEU A 405 -15.21 36.27 16.04
N GLU A 406 -15.31 37.06 17.13
CA GLU A 406 -16.34 36.84 18.14
C GLU A 406 -17.71 36.87 17.46
N VAL A 407 -18.46 35.79 17.64
CA VAL A 407 -19.86 35.77 17.20
C VAL A 407 -20.63 36.64 18.20
N PRO A 408 -21.32 37.71 17.77
CA PRO A 408 -22.13 38.50 18.70
C PRO A 408 -23.18 37.58 19.34
N GLU A 409 -23.20 37.54 20.65
CA GLU A 409 -24.32 36.92 21.38
C GLU A 409 -25.62 37.62 21.02
N LYS A 410 -26.65 36.81 20.63
CA LYS A 410 -27.99 37.30 20.31
C LYS A 410 -28.78 37.53 21.61
#